data_0fcecdb639bcb63851d3e16fd6a3c923
#
_entry.id   0fcecdb639bcb63851d3e16fd6a3c923
#
_cell.length_a   1.000
_cell.length_b   1.000
_cell.length_c   1.000
_cell.angle_alpha   90.00
_cell.angle_beta   90.00
_cell.angle_gamma   90.00
#
_symmetry.space_group_name_H-M   'P 1'
#
loop_
_entity.id
_entity.type
_entity.pdbx_description
1 polymer ?
#
loop_
_entity_poly.entity_id
_entity_poly.type
_entity_poly.pdbx_seq_one_letter_code
_entity_poly.pdbx_strand_id
1 'polypeptide(L)'
;QHGFVNNCTDPNGGWALGCRIDGGQAEYVRVPYADQGLTVIPDRVSDRQALFAGDVLATGYWAAKISEIRQGDTVLILGAGPTGICTMLCAMLHHPHRIIICDPDPARLRFVRERYPDVLTITPDHAQEFVQLNSPHGGADVVCEVAGSNESFRLAWECARPNAVVTVVALYDKPQVLPLPDMYGKNLIFKTGGVDGCDTAEILRLIENGQLDTTPLITHIFPLNEIEAAYDLFEKRRDGVMKVAITPPEK
;
A
#
# COMPACT_ATOMS: atom_id res chain seq x y z
N GLN A 1 15.11 -15.87 9.83
CA GLN A 1 15.47 -17.06 9.04
C GLN A 1 14.26 -17.90 8.63
N HIS A 2 13.06 -17.56 9.10
CA HIS A 2 11.82 -18.28 8.80
C HIS A 2 10.90 -17.48 7.84
N GLY A 3 11.39 -16.39 7.23
CA GLY A 3 10.62 -15.56 6.30
C GLY A 3 9.64 -14.58 6.95
N PHE A 4 9.61 -14.47 8.27
CA PHE A 4 8.74 -13.55 9.03
C PHE A 4 9.59 -12.54 9.81
N VAL A 5 10.28 -11.67 9.07
CA VAL A 5 11.26 -10.72 9.66
C VAL A 5 10.64 -9.72 10.62
N ASN A 6 9.37 -9.34 10.41
CA ASN A 6 8.65 -8.44 11.31
C ASN A 6 8.36 -9.04 12.68
N ASN A 7 8.31 -10.35 12.78
CA ASN A 7 8.03 -11.07 14.02
C ASN A 7 9.30 -11.47 14.79
N CYS A 8 10.43 -10.79 14.50
CA CYS A 8 11.67 -10.97 15.25
C CYS A 8 11.46 -10.59 16.71
N THR A 9 11.86 -11.50 17.62
CA THR A 9 11.72 -11.29 19.08
C THR A 9 12.88 -10.51 19.70
N ASP A 10 13.94 -10.26 18.93
CA ASP A 10 15.07 -9.44 19.41
C ASP A 10 14.66 -7.96 19.52
N PRO A 11 15.03 -7.24 20.60
CA PRO A 11 14.69 -5.83 20.77
C PRO A 11 15.18 -4.90 19.66
N ASN A 12 16.26 -5.27 18.97
CA ASN A 12 16.84 -4.52 17.86
C ASN A 12 16.39 -5.03 16.48
N GLY A 13 15.50 -6.04 16.43
CA GLY A 13 14.99 -6.62 15.21
C GLY A 13 13.57 -6.20 14.88
N GLY A 14 13.04 -6.69 13.76
CA GLY A 14 11.69 -6.37 13.30
C GLY A 14 11.49 -4.86 13.13
N TRP A 15 10.49 -4.30 13.77
CA TRP A 15 10.12 -2.88 13.74
C TRP A 15 10.98 -1.99 14.68
N ALA A 16 12.25 -2.32 14.92
CA ALA A 16 13.06 -1.55 15.84
C ALA A 16 13.48 -0.20 15.29
N LEU A 17 13.92 -0.15 14.02
CA LEU A 17 14.47 1.03 13.39
C LEU A 17 13.41 2.14 13.28
N GLY A 18 13.68 3.30 13.86
CA GLY A 18 12.73 4.41 13.93
C GLY A 18 11.63 4.27 14.99
N CYS A 19 11.53 3.14 15.69
CA CYS A 19 10.54 2.89 16.74
C CYS A 19 11.16 2.71 18.12
N ARG A 20 12.14 1.84 18.26
CA ARG A 20 12.82 1.52 19.52
C ARG A 20 14.30 1.95 19.53
N ILE A 21 14.86 2.16 18.37
CA ILE A 21 16.20 2.69 18.14
C ILE A 21 16.11 3.80 17.11
N ASP A 22 17.18 4.58 16.94
CA ASP A 22 17.23 5.71 16.00
C ASP A 22 16.88 5.27 14.57
N GLY A 23 16.19 6.15 13.83
CA GLY A 23 15.72 5.90 12.47
C GLY A 23 16.65 6.42 11.39
N GLY A 24 16.15 6.35 10.12
CA GLY A 24 16.91 6.72 8.93
C GLY A 24 16.79 8.20 8.49
N GLN A 25 16.03 9.04 9.19
CA GLN A 25 15.94 10.48 8.88
C GLN A 25 17.12 11.24 9.51
N ALA A 26 18.33 10.91 9.09
CA ALA A 26 19.59 11.40 9.62
C ALA A 26 20.69 11.26 8.55
N GLU A 27 21.83 11.94 8.76
CA GLU A 27 23.01 11.80 7.88
C GLU A 27 23.60 10.38 7.92
N TYR A 28 23.46 9.71 9.05
CA TYR A 28 23.94 8.33 9.29
C TYR A 28 22.88 7.54 10.03
N VAL A 29 22.76 6.26 9.68
CA VAL A 29 21.87 5.32 10.34
C VAL A 29 22.63 4.03 10.67
N ARG A 30 22.41 3.53 11.90
CA ARG A 30 22.92 2.24 12.30
C ARG A 30 21.84 1.17 12.13
N VAL A 31 22.03 0.26 11.20
CA VAL A 31 21.09 -0.82 10.92
C VAL A 31 21.56 -2.12 11.58
N PRO A 32 20.86 -2.58 12.66
CA PRO A 32 21.15 -3.89 13.24
C PRO A 32 20.81 -5.01 12.24
N TYR A 33 21.56 -6.10 12.33
CA TYR A 33 21.34 -7.28 11.46
C TYR A 33 21.32 -6.95 9.96
N ALA A 34 22.21 -6.03 9.52
CA ALA A 34 22.26 -5.51 8.16
C ALA A 34 22.31 -6.62 7.09
N ASP A 35 23.05 -7.70 7.36
CA ASP A 35 23.14 -8.86 6.44
C ASP A 35 21.81 -9.57 6.21
N GLN A 36 20.82 -9.34 7.06
CA GLN A 36 19.48 -9.94 6.96
C GLN A 36 18.43 -8.91 6.56
N GLY A 37 18.62 -7.64 6.96
CA GLY A 37 17.64 -6.58 6.82
C GLY A 37 17.86 -5.62 5.65
N LEU A 38 19.03 -5.67 5.01
CA LEU A 38 19.35 -4.84 3.84
C LEU A 38 19.37 -5.66 2.56
N THR A 39 18.91 -5.04 1.49
CA THR A 39 19.02 -5.58 0.13
C THR A 39 19.78 -4.57 -0.71
N VAL A 40 20.76 -5.04 -1.46
CA VAL A 40 21.55 -4.20 -2.39
C VAL A 40 20.63 -3.74 -3.52
N ILE A 41 20.62 -2.44 -3.79
CA ILE A 41 19.90 -1.87 -4.94
C ILE A 41 20.69 -2.26 -6.22
N PRO A 42 20.05 -2.88 -7.24
CA PRO A 42 20.69 -3.20 -8.50
C PRO A 42 21.23 -1.93 -9.22
N ASP A 43 22.34 -2.03 -9.93
CA ASP A 43 22.99 -0.90 -10.62
C ASP A 43 22.06 -0.13 -11.60
N ARG A 44 21.05 -0.80 -12.14
CA ARG A 44 20.09 -0.20 -13.07
C ARG A 44 18.89 0.45 -12.40
N VAL A 45 18.80 0.37 -11.08
CA VAL A 45 17.72 0.95 -10.28
C VAL A 45 18.25 2.17 -9.56
N SER A 46 17.68 3.33 -9.82
CA SER A 46 18.05 4.56 -9.11
C SER A 46 17.48 4.58 -7.68
N ASP A 47 18.09 5.38 -6.80
CA ASP A 47 17.60 5.57 -5.42
C ASP A 47 16.14 6.01 -5.38
N ARG A 48 15.71 6.86 -6.33
CA ARG A 48 14.31 7.30 -6.45
C ARG A 48 13.35 6.16 -6.77
N GLN A 49 13.75 5.24 -7.62
CA GLN A 49 12.94 4.06 -7.95
C GLN A 49 12.88 3.09 -6.77
N ALA A 50 13.99 2.93 -6.03
CA ALA A 50 14.07 2.03 -4.89
C ALA A 50 13.41 2.58 -3.61
N LEU A 51 13.16 3.91 -3.53
CA LEU A 51 12.79 4.60 -2.29
C LEU A 51 11.65 3.94 -1.50
N PHE A 52 10.68 3.35 -2.18
CA PHE A 52 9.51 2.74 -1.54
C PHE A 52 9.59 1.22 -1.41
N ALA A 53 10.65 0.58 -1.91
CA ALA A 53 10.77 -0.87 -1.96
C ALA A 53 10.80 -1.54 -0.58
N GLY A 54 11.27 -0.82 0.45
CA GLY A 54 11.42 -1.37 1.80
C GLY A 54 10.15 -1.28 2.68
N ASP A 55 9.17 -0.45 2.33
CA ASP A 55 7.97 -0.25 3.15
C ASP A 55 6.71 -0.10 2.30
N VAL A 56 6.45 1.08 1.72
CA VAL A 56 5.15 1.38 1.11
C VAL A 56 4.85 0.45 -0.08
N LEU A 57 5.84 0.22 -0.94
CA LEU A 57 5.69 -0.71 -2.06
C LEU A 57 5.71 -2.16 -1.58
N ALA A 58 6.55 -2.49 -0.58
CA ALA A 58 6.53 -3.82 0.05
C ALA A 58 5.17 -4.12 0.69
N THR A 59 4.54 -3.13 1.32
CA THR A 59 3.18 -3.25 1.86
C THR A 59 2.17 -3.55 0.76
N GLY A 60 2.22 -2.83 -0.36
CA GLY A 60 1.36 -3.10 -1.52
C GLY A 60 1.58 -4.48 -2.13
N TYR A 61 2.84 -4.89 -2.26
CA TYR A 61 3.20 -6.21 -2.77
C TYR A 61 2.71 -7.34 -1.85
N TRP A 62 2.93 -7.20 -0.55
CA TRP A 62 2.43 -8.12 0.45
C TRP A 62 0.90 -8.19 0.45
N ALA A 63 0.21 -7.04 0.39
CA ALA A 63 -1.24 -6.99 0.31
C ALA A 63 -1.78 -7.76 -0.90
N ALA A 64 -1.23 -7.53 -2.10
CA ALA A 64 -1.62 -8.24 -3.31
C ALA A 64 -1.36 -9.76 -3.19
N LYS A 65 -0.20 -10.14 -2.65
CA LYS A 65 0.22 -11.54 -2.46
C LYS A 65 -0.73 -12.30 -1.54
N ILE A 66 -1.05 -11.76 -0.35
CA ILE A 66 -1.94 -12.44 0.60
C ILE A 66 -3.39 -12.40 0.17
N SER A 67 -3.78 -11.45 -0.68
CA SER A 67 -5.14 -11.34 -1.24
C SER A 67 -5.48 -12.46 -2.23
N GLU A 68 -4.50 -13.22 -2.68
CA GLU A 68 -4.67 -14.34 -3.61
C GLU A 68 -5.37 -13.91 -4.92
N ILE A 69 -5.06 -12.71 -5.39
CA ILE A 69 -5.64 -12.15 -6.62
C ILE A 69 -5.37 -13.09 -7.79
N ARG A 70 -6.40 -13.36 -8.58
CA ARG A 70 -6.34 -14.23 -9.75
C ARG A 70 -6.67 -13.48 -11.02
N GLN A 71 -6.20 -14.01 -12.13
CA GLN A 71 -6.64 -13.54 -13.44
C GLN A 71 -8.18 -13.63 -13.54
N GLY A 72 -8.81 -12.55 -13.97
CA GLY A 72 -10.26 -12.48 -14.09
C GLY A 72 -10.98 -11.88 -12.88
N ASP A 73 -10.32 -11.69 -11.75
CA ASP A 73 -10.92 -11.08 -10.55
C ASP A 73 -11.23 -9.58 -10.76
N THR A 74 -12.28 -9.12 -10.10
CA THR A 74 -12.51 -7.70 -9.83
C THR A 74 -11.91 -7.35 -8.48
N VAL A 75 -10.93 -6.46 -8.47
CA VAL A 75 -10.22 -6.00 -7.27
C VAL A 75 -10.70 -4.60 -6.89
N LEU A 76 -11.23 -4.43 -5.70
CA LEU A 76 -11.54 -3.13 -5.12
C LEU A 76 -10.44 -2.72 -4.14
N ILE A 77 -9.93 -1.49 -4.28
CA ILE A 77 -8.96 -0.91 -3.36
C ILE A 77 -9.60 0.32 -2.71
N LEU A 78 -9.71 0.30 -1.40
CA LEU A 78 -10.27 1.39 -0.60
C LEU A 78 -9.13 2.26 -0.07
N GLY A 79 -8.97 3.42 -0.67
CA GLY A 79 -7.89 4.38 -0.45
C GLY A 79 -7.00 4.58 -1.67
N ALA A 80 -6.89 5.81 -2.17
CA ALA A 80 -6.00 6.21 -3.28
C ALA A 80 -4.77 6.99 -2.77
N GLY A 81 -4.37 6.74 -1.53
CA GLY A 81 -3.11 7.22 -0.99
C GLY A 81 -1.92 6.41 -1.52
N PRO A 82 -0.68 6.75 -1.11
CA PRO A 82 0.52 6.06 -1.58
C PRO A 82 0.46 4.55 -1.43
N THR A 83 0.00 4.05 -0.29
CA THR A 83 -0.15 2.60 -0.04
C THR A 83 -1.18 1.97 -0.98
N GLY A 84 -2.32 2.67 -1.20
CA GLY A 84 -3.36 2.19 -2.13
C GLY A 84 -2.86 2.11 -3.57
N ILE A 85 -2.10 3.11 -4.03
CA ILE A 85 -1.50 3.10 -5.36
C ILE A 85 -0.45 2.00 -5.48
N CYS A 86 0.40 1.80 -4.48
CA CYS A 86 1.34 0.68 -4.46
C CYS A 86 0.61 -0.68 -4.49
N THR A 87 -0.49 -0.82 -3.73
CA THR A 87 -1.34 -2.03 -3.76
C THR A 87 -1.94 -2.24 -5.15
N MET A 88 -2.41 -1.17 -5.79
CA MET A 88 -2.94 -1.21 -7.16
C MET A 88 -1.90 -1.68 -8.17
N LEU A 89 -0.69 -1.10 -8.14
CA LEU A 89 0.41 -1.48 -9.02
C LEU A 89 0.78 -2.96 -8.85
N CYS A 90 0.84 -3.44 -7.61
CA CYS A 90 1.13 -4.84 -7.33
C CYS A 90 -0.04 -5.76 -7.72
N ALA A 91 -1.29 -5.32 -7.56
CA ALA A 91 -2.46 -6.07 -8.02
C ALA A 91 -2.47 -6.25 -9.55
N MET A 92 -2.01 -5.25 -10.32
CA MET A 92 -1.88 -5.33 -11.79
C MET A 92 -0.99 -6.47 -12.25
N LEU A 93 0.03 -6.85 -11.45
CA LEU A 93 0.93 -7.98 -11.77
C LEU A 93 0.20 -9.33 -11.87
N HIS A 94 -0.99 -9.43 -11.26
CA HIS A 94 -1.82 -10.65 -11.26
C HIS A 94 -2.84 -10.68 -12.41
N HIS A 95 -2.84 -9.66 -13.28
CA HIS A 95 -3.74 -9.54 -14.44
C HIS A 95 -5.23 -9.72 -14.09
N PRO A 96 -5.77 -9.00 -13.10
CA PRO A 96 -7.19 -9.06 -12.79
C PRO A 96 -8.02 -8.57 -13.99
N HIS A 97 -9.29 -8.97 -14.04
CA HIS A 97 -10.21 -8.43 -15.03
C HIS A 97 -10.39 -6.92 -14.89
N ARG A 98 -10.45 -6.44 -13.65
CA ARG A 98 -10.68 -5.03 -13.34
C ARG A 98 -10.11 -4.62 -12.00
N ILE A 99 -9.58 -3.40 -11.95
CA ILE A 99 -9.23 -2.74 -10.70
C ILE A 99 -10.12 -1.51 -10.54
N ILE A 100 -10.71 -1.37 -9.36
CA ILE A 100 -11.50 -0.22 -8.95
C ILE A 100 -10.82 0.37 -7.72
N ILE A 101 -10.54 1.68 -7.73
CA ILE A 101 -10.00 2.39 -6.57
C ILE A 101 -11.02 3.40 -6.07
N CYS A 102 -11.23 3.40 -4.75
CA CYS A 102 -12.21 4.24 -4.08
C CYS A 102 -11.52 5.19 -3.10
N ASP A 103 -11.79 6.49 -3.20
CA ASP A 103 -11.27 7.50 -2.27
C ASP A 103 -12.23 8.68 -2.19
N PRO A 104 -12.45 9.31 -1.03
CA PRO A 104 -13.27 10.52 -0.92
C PRO A 104 -12.60 11.76 -1.54
N ASP A 105 -11.26 11.75 -1.72
CA ASP A 105 -10.51 12.90 -2.26
C ASP A 105 -10.51 12.89 -3.79
N PRO A 106 -11.19 13.86 -4.45
CA PRO A 106 -11.26 13.92 -5.91
C PRO A 106 -9.89 14.20 -6.55
N ALA A 107 -8.95 14.81 -5.83
CA ALA A 107 -7.60 15.08 -6.36
C ALA A 107 -6.80 13.77 -6.47
N ARG A 108 -6.91 12.88 -5.48
CA ARG A 108 -6.30 11.55 -5.53
C ARG A 108 -6.90 10.68 -6.63
N LEU A 109 -8.22 10.69 -6.79
CA LEU A 109 -8.88 9.97 -7.88
C LEU A 109 -8.46 10.52 -9.24
N ARG A 110 -8.27 11.84 -9.37
CA ARG A 110 -7.74 12.46 -10.60
C ARG A 110 -6.32 11.98 -10.90
N PHE A 111 -5.45 11.95 -9.89
CA PHE A 111 -4.09 11.42 -10.04
C PHE A 111 -4.09 10.00 -10.61
N VAL A 112 -4.99 9.13 -10.13
CA VAL A 112 -5.13 7.76 -10.65
C VAL A 112 -5.62 7.76 -12.10
N ARG A 113 -6.70 8.48 -12.41
CA ARG A 113 -7.27 8.52 -13.77
C ARG A 113 -6.28 9.01 -14.84
N GLU A 114 -5.48 10.01 -14.49
CA GLU A 114 -4.52 10.61 -15.42
C GLU A 114 -3.33 9.67 -15.74
N ARG A 115 -2.96 8.81 -14.81
CA ARG A 115 -1.78 7.93 -14.94
C ARG A 115 -2.10 6.49 -15.25
N TYR A 116 -3.27 6.04 -14.83
CA TYR A 116 -3.70 4.64 -14.93
C TYR A 116 -5.12 4.58 -15.53
N PRO A 117 -5.28 4.89 -16.83
CA PRO A 117 -6.60 5.04 -17.47
C PRO A 117 -7.45 3.77 -17.46
N ASP A 118 -6.84 2.60 -17.33
CA ASP A 118 -7.53 1.31 -17.24
C ASP A 118 -8.10 1.02 -15.84
N VAL A 119 -7.76 1.85 -14.84
CA VAL A 119 -8.26 1.72 -13.47
C VAL A 119 -9.52 2.56 -13.30
N LEU A 120 -10.59 1.95 -12.86
CA LEU A 120 -11.81 2.67 -12.53
C LEU A 120 -11.69 3.36 -11.18
N THR A 121 -12.28 4.56 -11.08
CA THR A 121 -12.25 5.36 -9.84
C THR A 121 -13.65 5.73 -9.41
N ILE A 122 -13.91 5.69 -8.08
CA ILE A 122 -15.21 5.98 -7.51
C ILE A 122 -15.07 6.64 -6.13
N THR A 123 -16.05 7.43 -5.75
CA THR A 123 -16.21 7.95 -4.39
C THR A 123 -16.99 6.96 -3.51
N PRO A 124 -16.83 7.02 -2.17
CA PRO A 124 -17.48 6.08 -1.24
C PRO A 124 -19.01 6.00 -1.38
N ASP A 125 -19.67 7.13 -1.62
CA ASP A 125 -21.14 7.23 -1.65
C ASP A 125 -21.81 6.32 -2.70
N HIS A 126 -21.09 5.96 -3.75
CA HIS A 126 -21.60 5.14 -4.85
C HIS A 126 -20.83 3.82 -5.03
N ALA A 127 -19.93 3.50 -4.11
CA ALA A 127 -19.00 2.40 -4.27
C ALA A 127 -19.69 1.05 -4.44
N GLN A 128 -20.70 0.74 -3.61
CA GLN A 128 -21.36 -0.56 -3.64
C GLN A 128 -22.07 -0.82 -4.98
N GLU A 129 -22.92 0.11 -5.42
CA GLU A 129 -23.63 0.00 -6.69
C GLU A 129 -22.66 -0.05 -7.87
N PHE A 130 -21.64 0.82 -7.86
CA PHE A 130 -20.66 0.88 -8.92
C PHE A 130 -19.86 -0.42 -9.04
N VAL A 131 -19.42 -1.00 -7.93
CA VAL A 131 -18.70 -2.26 -7.93
C VAL A 131 -19.58 -3.41 -8.44
N GLN A 132 -20.85 -3.45 -8.01
CA GLN A 132 -21.81 -4.45 -8.49
C GLN A 132 -22.01 -4.40 -10.00
N LEU A 133 -22.16 -3.20 -10.57
CA LEU A 133 -22.35 -2.99 -12.01
C LEU A 133 -21.08 -3.27 -12.83
N ASN A 134 -19.91 -3.13 -12.23
CA ASN A 134 -18.62 -3.27 -12.90
C ASN A 134 -17.88 -4.59 -12.57
N SER A 135 -18.56 -5.52 -11.91
CA SER A 135 -18.06 -6.86 -11.61
C SER A 135 -18.95 -7.93 -12.23
N PRO A 136 -18.37 -8.94 -12.92
CA PRO A 136 -19.13 -10.08 -13.43
C PRO A 136 -19.85 -10.89 -12.35
N HIS A 137 -19.37 -10.80 -11.11
CA HIS A 137 -19.85 -11.62 -9.99
C HIS A 137 -20.74 -10.85 -9.00
N GLY A 138 -21.20 -9.62 -9.35
CA GLY A 138 -22.10 -8.81 -8.52
C GLY A 138 -21.45 -8.25 -7.25
N GLY A 139 -20.14 -8.08 -7.25
CA GLY A 139 -19.31 -7.52 -6.17
C GLY A 139 -17.84 -7.84 -6.40
N ALA A 140 -16.96 -7.26 -5.61
CA ALA A 140 -15.52 -7.48 -5.75
C ALA A 140 -15.13 -8.91 -5.30
N ASP A 141 -14.28 -9.56 -6.08
CA ASP A 141 -13.67 -10.86 -5.74
C ASP A 141 -12.64 -10.69 -4.63
N VAL A 142 -11.92 -9.58 -4.68
CA VAL A 142 -10.91 -9.19 -3.70
C VAL A 142 -11.13 -7.74 -3.31
N VAL A 143 -11.07 -7.45 -2.02
CA VAL A 143 -11.07 -6.08 -1.49
C VAL A 143 -9.82 -5.85 -0.65
N CYS A 144 -9.05 -4.82 -0.99
CA CYS A 144 -7.92 -4.34 -0.20
C CYS A 144 -8.30 -3.06 0.54
N GLU A 145 -8.44 -3.13 1.85
CA GLU A 145 -8.71 -1.98 2.70
C GLU A 145 -7.39 -1.35 3.15
N VAL A 146 -7.09 -0.13 2.64
CA VAL A 146 -5.82 0.58 2.87
C VAL A 146 -6.02 2.02 3.34
N ALA A 147 -7.25 2.40 3.71
CA ALA A 147 -7.59 3.75 4.15
C ALA A 147 -7.65 3.90 5.68
N GLY A 148 -8.06 2.88 6.41
CA GLY A 148 -8.04 2.85 7.87
C GLY A 148 -9.16 3.62 8.55
N SER A 149 -10.34 3.73 7.95
CA SER A 149 -11.51 4.36 8.56
C SER A 149 -12.63 3.36 8.84
N ASN A 150 -13.54 3.70 9.76
CA ASN A 150 -14.72 2.87 10.02
C ASN A 150 -15.58 2.70 8.76
N GLU A 151 -15.64 3.74 7.93
CA GLU A 151 -16.42 3.73 6.69
C GLU A 151 -15.77 2.83 5.64
N SER A 152 -14.45 2.93 5.43
CA SER A 152 -13.75 2.06 4.49
C SER A 152 -13.79 0.61 4.91
N PHE A 153 -13.69 0.32 6.22
CA PHE A 153 -13.86 -1.04 6.73
C PHE A 153 -15.26 -1.61 6.45
N ARG A 154 -16.31 -0.80 6.66
CA ARG A 154 -17.69 -1.18 6.32
C ARG A 154 -17.84 -1.45 4.84
N LEU A 155 -17.39 -0.51 3.99
CA LEU A 155 -17.44 -0.68 2.53
C LEU A 155 -16.67 -1.93 2.05
N ALA A 156 -15.59 -2.30 2.74
CA ALA A 156 -14.80 -3.46 2.36
C ALA A 156 -15.62 -4.75 2.33
N TRP A 157 -16.42 -5.01 3.35
CA TRP A 157 -17.25 -6.21 3.36
C TRP A 157 -18.59 -6.04 2.62
N GLU A 158 -19.12 -4.81 2.53
CA GLU A 158 -20.35 -4.52 1.76
C GLU A 158 -20.14 -4.72 0.26
N CYS A 159 -19.03 -4.23 -0.28
CA CYS A 159 -18.69 -4.32 -1.70
C CYS A 159 -18.16 -5.71 -2.12
N ALA A 160 -17.75 -6.52 -1.16
CA ALA A 160 -17.27 -7.87 -1.41
C ALA A 160 -18.42 -8.81 -1.84
N ARG A 161 -18.22 -9.60 -2.91
CA ARG A 161 -19.17 -10.65 -3.27
C ARG A 161 -19.13 -11.80 -2.25
N PRO A 162 -20.10 -12.73 -2.27
CA PRO A 162 -19.97 -13.97 -1.52
C PRO A 162 -18.67 -14.75 -1.88
N ASN A 163 -18.02 -15.32 -0.87
CA ASN A 163 -16.74 -16.03 -0.95
C ASN A 163 -15.55 -15.16 -1.40
N ALA A 164 -15.62 -13.84 -1.21
CA ALA A 164 -14.52 -12.92 -1.50
C ALA A 164 -13.45 -12.94 -0.41
N VAL A 165 -12.26 -12.46 -0.78
CA VAL A 165 -11.16 -12.16 0.15
C VAL A 165 -11.18 -10.66 0.48
N VAL A 166 -11.19 -10.33 1.77
CA VAL A 166 -11.05 -8.96 2.29
C VAL A 166 -9.73 -8.85 3.02
N THR A 167 -8.78 -8.11 2.45
CA THR A 167 -7.46 -7.89 3.03
C THR A 167 -7.42 -6.51 3.68
N VAL A 168 -7.24 -6.49 5.00
CA VAL A 168 -7.14 -5.27 5.80
C VAL A 168 -5.67 -4.95 6.01
N VAL A 169 -5.21 -3.91 5.36
CA VAL A 169 -3.80 -3.45 5.34
C VAL A 169 -3.60 -2.24 6.23
N ALA A 170 -4.60 -1.38 6.30
CA ALA A 170 -4.53 -0.15 7.07
C ALA A 170 -4.41 -0.38 8.57
N LEU A 171 -3.77 0.58 9.25
CA LEU A 171 -3.73 0.64 10.71
C LEU A 171 -4.95 1.39 11.24
N TYR A 172 -5.51 0.88 12.33
CA TYR A 172 -6.66 1.46 13.01
C TYR A 172 -6.31 1.89 14.42
N ASP A 173 -6.80 3.04 14.83
CA ASP A 173 -6.68 3.56 16.20
C ASP A 173 -7.78 3.03 17.13
N LYS A 174 -8.84 2.43 16.58
CA LYS A 174 -10.01 1.92 17.30
C LYS A 174 -10.40 0.53 16.82
N PRO A 175 -11.01 -0.29 17.70
CA PRO A 175 -11.57 -1.58 17.30
C PRO A 175 -12.59 -1.43 16.17
N GLN A 176 -12.55 -2.37 15.22
CA GLN A 176 -13.53 -2.47 14.15
C GLN A 176 -14.52 -3.61 14.46
N VAL A 177 -15.78 -3.39 14.07
CA VAL A 177 -16.86 -4.35 14.32
C VAL A 177 -17.13 -5.15 13.05
N LEU A 178 -17.15 -6.47 13.18
CA LEU A 178 -17.71 -7.37 12.17
C LEU A 178 -19.17 -7.63 12.48
N PRO A 179 -20.14 -7.07 11.72
CA PRO A 179 -21.57 -7.27 11.96
C PRO A 179 -22.00 -8.64 11.41
N LEU A 180 -21.66 -9.70 12.13
CA LEU A 180 -21.89 -11.08 11.69
C LEU A 180 -23.32 -11.38 11.22
N PRO A 181 -24.40 -10.82 11.80
CA PRO A 181 -25.75 -11.03 11.28
C PRO A 181 -25.92 -10.54 9.84
N ASP A 182 -25.30 -9.39 9.48
CA ASP A 182 -25.40 -8.78 8.15
C ASP A 182 -24.47 -9.47 7.13
N MET A 183 -23.45 -10.14 7.63
CA MET A 183 -22.47 -10.87 6.82
C MET A 183 -22.81 -12.35 6.64
N TYR A 184 -23.85 -12.83 7.31
CA TYR A 184 -24.26 -14.23 7.23
C TYR A 184 -24.55 -14.64 5.78
N GLY A 185 -23.94 -15.72 5.34
CA GLY A 185 -24.07 -16.21 3.96
C GLY A 185 -23.09 -15.59 2.96
N LYS A 186 -22.34 -14.53 3.30
CA LYS A 186 -21.28 -14.01 2.42
C LYS A 186 -20.02 -14.89 2.42
N ASN A 187 -19.78 -15.70 3.46
CA ASN A 187 -18.61 -16.59 3.57
C ASN A 187 -17.28 -15.88 3.28
N LEU A 188 -17.08 -14.69 3.84
CA LEU A 188 -15.89 -13.88 3.56
C LEU A 188 -14.64 -14.43 4.26
N ILE A 189 -13.50 -14.27 3.61
CA ILE A 189 -12.18 -14.54 4.19
C ILE A 189 -11.54 -13.21 4.51
N PHE A 190 -11.33 -12.92 5.80
CA PHE A 190 -10.56 -11.76 6.24
C PHE A 190 -9.10 -12.11 6.44
N LYS A 191 -8.22 -11.29 5.88
CA LYS A 191 -6.76 -11.38 6.07
C LYS A 191 -6.23 -10.07 6.59
N THR A 192 -5.45 -10.12 7.65
CA THR A 192 -4.87 -8.93 8.28
C THR A 192 -3.41 -9.18 8.62
N GLY A 193 -2.65 -8.13 8.80
CA GLY A 193 -1.29 -8.21 9.28
C GLY A 193 -0.45 -7.02 8.83
N GLY A 194 0.80 -6.99 9.28
CA GLY A 194 1.82 -6.05 8.82
C GLY A 194 2.67 -6.66 7.72
N VAL A 195 3.26 -5.81 6.90
CA VAL A 195 4.19 -6.22 5.85
C VAL A 195 5.36 -7.01 6.43
N ASP A 196 5.73 -8.09 5.74
CA ASP A 196 7.02 -8.76 5.94
C ASP A 196 8.00 -8.24 4.88
N GLY A 197 9.08 -7.59 5.30
CA GLY A 197 10.09 -7.02 4.40
C GLY A 197 10.94 -8.05 3.62
N CYS A 198 10.54 -9.32 3.62
CA CYS A 198 11.30 -10.41 3.01
C CYS A 198 11.27 -10.42 1.46
N ASP A 199 10.31 -9.73 0.85
CA ASP A 199 10.15 -9.71 -0.61
C ASP A 199 10.90 -8.53 -1.30
N THR A 200 11.73 -7.75 -0.57
CA THR A 200 12.40 -6.55 -1.11
C THR A 200 13.27 -6.84 -2.34
N ALA A 201 13.99 -7.97 -2.34
CA ALA A 201 14.82 -8.36 -3.49
C ALA A 201 13.97 -8.61 -4.75
N GLU A 202 12.82 -9.26 -4.61
CA GLU A 202 11.89 -9.49 -5.71
C GLU A 202 11.27 -8.18 -6.21
N ILE A 203 10.90 -7.29 -5.30
CA ILE A 203 10.36 -5.96 -5.62
C ILE A 203 11.38 -5.15 -6.43
N LEU A 204 12.65 -5.14 -6.02
CA LEU A 204 13.72 -4.45 -6.75
C LEU A 204 13.91 -5.06 -8.14
N ARG A 205 13.82 -6.38 -8.30
CA ARG A 205 13.85 -7.05 -9.60
C ARG A 205 12.68 -6.62 -10.50
N LEU A 206 11.47 -6.50 -9.96
CA LEU A 206 10.29 -6.01 -10.70
C LEU A 206 10.46 -4.55 -11.13
N ILE A 207 11.09 -3.72 -10.31
CA ILE A 207 11.44 -2.33 -10.66
C ILE A 207 12.49 -2.33 -11.78
N GLU A 208 13.57 -3.10 -11.64
CA GLU A 208 14.64 -3.19 -12.64
C GLU A 208 14.12 -3.60 -14.02
N ASN A 209 13.13 -4.49 -14.06
CA ASN A 209 12.48 -4.96 -15.27
C ASN A 209 11.38 -4.03 -15.79
N GLY A 210 11.15 -2.89 -15.15
CA GLY A 210 10.13 -1.91 -15.54
C GLY A 210 8.67 -2.36 -15.29
N GLN A 211 8.47 -3.38 -14.48
CA GLN A 211 7.13 -3.88 -14.14
C GLN A 211 6.47 -3.08 -13.01
N LEU A 212 7.26 -2.43 -12.17
CA LEU A 212 6.81 -1.53 -11.12
C LEU A 212 7.53 -0.20 -11.22
N ASP A 213 6.78 0.90 -11.17
CA ASP A 213 7.31 2.26 -11.08
C ASP A 213 6.49 3.07 -10.08
N THR A 214 7.12 3.47 -8.98
CA THR A 214 6.54 4.29 -7.92
C THR A 214 7.08 5.72 -7.94
N THR A 215 7.94 6.08 -8.88
CA THR A 215 8.52 7.43 -8.98
C THR A 215 7.49 8.55 -9.10
N PRO A 216 6.31 8.35 -9.74
CA PRO A 216 5.25 9.36 -9.78
C PRO A 216 4.67 9.73 -8.41
N LEU A 217 4.87 8.89 -7.37
CA LEU A 217 4.43 9.19 -6.00
C LEU A 217 5.33 10.22 -5.32
N ILE A 218 6.57 10.43 -5.77
CA ILE A 218 7.49 11.43 -5.24
C ILE A 218 7.09 12.80 -5.81
N THR A 219 6.22 13.50 -5.11
CA THR A 219 5.72 14.81 -5.54
C THR A 219 6.63 15.95 -5.12
N HIS A 220 7.37 15.78 -4.03
CA HIS A 220 8.24 16.81 -3.44
C HIS A 220 9.57 16.21 -2.99
N ILE A 221 10.61 17.03 -3.04
CA ILE A 221 11.95 16.66 -2.57
C ILE A 221 12.46 17.81 -1.69
N PHE A 222 12.94 17.46 -0.49
CA PHE A 222 13.53 18.41 0.45
C PHE A 222 14.90 17.90 0.90
N PRO A 223 15.87 18.81 1.13
CA PRO A 223 17.10 18.43 1.81
C PRO A 223 16.83 18.16 3.30
N LEU A 224 17.67 17.34 3.93
CA LEU A 224 17.50 16.93 5.33
C LEU A 224 17.40 18.12 6.30
N ASN A 225 18.14 19.20 6.04
CA ASN A 225 18.09 20.41 6.88
C ASN A 225 16.78 21.20 6.77
N GLU A 226 15.90 20.86 5.82
CA GLU A 226 14.56 21.44 5.66
C GLU A 226 13.44 20.44 6.02
N ILE A 227 13.76 19.40 6.77
CA ILE A 227 12.82 18.31 7.07
C ILE A 227 11.56 18.80 7.80
N GLU A 228 11.66 19.84 8.63
CA GLU A 228 10.51 20.43 9.32
C GLU A 228 9.49 21.03 8.32
N ALA A 229 10.00 21.71 7.28
CA ALA A 229 9.14 22.24 6.22
C ALA A 229 8.46 21.12 5.41
N ALA A 230 9.18 20.02 5.19
CA ALA A 230 8.64 18.83 4.54
C ALA A 230 7.50 18.19 5.36
N TYR A 231 7.67 18.10 6.68
CA TYR A 231 6.63 17.62 7.59
C TYR A 231 5.41 18.55 7.60
N ASP A 232 5.62 19.88 7.69
CA ASP A 232 4.54 20.86 7.66
C ASP A 232 3.72 20.79 6.36
N LEU A 233 4.39 20.64 5.21
CA LEU A 233 3.74 20.44 3.91
C LEU A 233 2.89 19.15 3.92
N PHE A 234 3.47 18.04 4.38
CA PHE A 234 2.85 16.72 4.35
C PHE A 234 1.66 16.63 5.31
N GLU A 235 1.79 17.11 6.55
CA GLU A 235 0.74 17.12 7.57
C GLU A 235 -0.47 17.93 7.09
N LYS A 236 -0.22 19.11 6.51
CA LYS A 236 -1.27 20.00 6.01
C LYS A 236 -1.83 19.61 4.65
N ARG A 237 -1.31 18.54 4.04
CA ARG A 237 -1.74 18.03 2.72
C ARG A 237 -1.80 19.11 1.64
N ARG A 238 -0.82 20.03 1.63
CA ARG A 238 -0.75 21.13 0.65
C ARG A 238 -0.10 20.70 -0.67
N ASP A 239 -0.33 21.49 -1.70
CA ASP A 239 0.33 21.40 -3.02
C ASP A 239 0.26 20.01 -3.67
N GLY A 240 -0.82 19.25 -3.38
CA GLY A 240 -1.03 17.92 -3.96
C GLY A 240 -0.01 16.87 -3.48
N VAL A 241 0.55 17.06 -2.29
CA VAL A 241 1.57 16.14 -1.76
C VAL A 241 1.06 14.71 -1.66
N MET A 242 1.82 13.78 -2.24
CA MET A 242 1.62 12.32 -2.10
C MET A 242 2.72 11.72 -1.23
N LYS A 243 3.99 11.88 -1.63
CA LYS A 243 5.17 11.50 -0.87
C LYS A 243 6.25 12.55 -1.02
N VAL A 244 7.02 12.73 0.04
CA VAL A 244 8.16 13.62 0.08
C VAL A 244 9.43 12.79 0.19
N ALA A 245 10.38 12.99 -0.71
CA ALA A 245 11.72 12.43 -0.59
C ALA A 245 12.61 13.42 0.18
N ILE A 246 13.36 12.91 1.15
CA ILE A 246 14.38 13.67 1.88
C ILE A 246 15.74 13.25 1.37
N THR A 247 16.55 14.22 0.95
CA THR A 247 17.93 13.98 0.49
C THR A 247 18.92 14.32 1.58
N PRO A 248 19.92 13.47 1.86
CA PRO A 248 21.01 13.84 2.73
C PRO A 248 21.80 15.01 2.12
N PRO A 249 22.59 15.77 2.93
CA PRO A 249 23.46 16.81 2.41
C PRO A 249 24.46 16.25 1.40
N GLU A 250 24.74 17.00 0.33
CA GLU A 250 25.81 16.66 -0.60
C GLU A 250 27.15 16.66 0.15
N LYS A 251 27.95 15.60 -0.07
CA LYS A 251 29.27 15.47 0.56
C LYS A 251 30.31 16.32 -0.16
#